data_53efed1d611a4d35f6b3937ec6e3dfed
#
_entry.id   53efed1d611a4d35f6b3937ec6e3dfed
#
_cell.length_a   1.000
_cell.length_b   1.000
_cell.length_c   1.000
_cell.angle_alpha   90.00
_cell.angle_beta   90.00
_cell.angle_gamma   90.00
#
_symmetry.space_group_name_H-M   'P 1'
#
loop_
_entity.id
_entity.type
_entity.pdbx_description
1 polymer ?
#
loop_
_entity_poly.entity_id
_entity_poly.type
_entity_poly.pdbx_seq_one_letter_code
_entity_poly.pdbx_strand_id
1 'polypeptide(L)'
;MAATIGQLARSTGIEIVSFNVAASTSLTVGKLVALDASGNAVAATNSVGTIARGLFLAVETVDNSSGSAGDLQIRCAIGNTYVYVEAGGAIKVGEAVKADANSDCVVATTILAAEVHVGRFIAHENESVSPTDAVDGDVIIVRLGF
;
A
#
# COMPACT_ATOMS: atom_id res chain seq x y z
N MET A 1 -0.50 -21.68 6.96
CA MET A 1 -1.66 -20.78 6.87
C MET A 1 -1.34 -19.65 5.91
N ALA A 2 -2.18 -19.42 4.94
CA ALA A 2 -1.96 -18.32 4.00
C ALA A 2 -2.18 -16.98 4.69
N ALA A 3 -1.32 -16.02 4.37
CA ALA A 3 -1.47 -14.66 4.88
C ALA A 3 -2.61 -13.93 4.17
N THR A 4 -3.23 -13.01 4.87
CA THR A 4 -4.27 -12.16 4.31
C THR A 4 -3.66 -10.85 3.82
N ILE A 5 -3.99 -10.48 2.59
CA ILE A 5 -3.56 -9.21 2.01
C ILE A 5 -3.99 -8.06 2.92
N GLY A 6 -3.09 -7.12 3.14
CA GLY A 6 -3.30 -6.00 4.04
C GLY A 6 -3.00 -6.28 5.50
N GLN A 7 -2.67 -7.52 5.85
CA GLN A 7 -2.18 -7.84 7.18
C GLN A 7 -0.78 -7.27 7.41
N LEU A 8 -0.50 -6.90 8.66
CA LEU A 8 0.85 -6.53 9.05
C LEU A 8 1.68 -7.79 9.24
N ALA A 9 2.72 -7.95 8.43
CA ALA A 9 3.61 -9.10 8.50
C ALA A 9 4.52 -9.01 9.72
N ARG A 10 5.01 -7.83 10.00
CA ARG A 10 5.84 -7.52 11.17
C ARG A 10 5.57 -6.10 11.58
N SER A 11 5.63 -5.85 12.87
CA SER A 11 5.42 -4.50 13.37
C SER A 11 6.43 -4.20 14.48
N THR A 12 7.33 -3.30 14.19
CA THR A 12 8.19 -2.67 15.19
C THR A 12 8.07 -1.17 15.00
N GLY A 13 7.44 -0.49 15.96
CA GLY A 13 7.29 0.95 15.87
C GLY A 13 6.30 1.41 14.81
N ILE A 14 5.20 0.69 14.65
CA ILE A 14 4.13 1.13 13.75
C ILE A 14 3.59 2.46 14.23
N GLU A 15 3.45 3.37 13.30
CA GLU A 15 2.79 4.64 13.54
C GLU A 15 1.46 4.64 12.81
N ILE A 16 0.39 5.02 13.52
CA ILE A 16 -0.96 5.13 12.97
C ILE A 16 -1.31 6.59 12.92
N VAL A 17 -1.72 7.05 11.74
CA VAL A 17 -2.13 8.43 11.51
C VAL A 17 -3.51 8.46 10.88
N SER A 18 -4.34 9.42 11.28
CA SER A 18 -5.66 9.62 10.71
C SER A 18 -5.61 10.66 9.60
N PHE A 19 -6.30 10.38 8.51
CA PHE A 19 -6.48 11.31 7.40
C PHE A 19 -7.97 11.50 7.13
N ASN A 20 -8.33 12.70 6.67
CA ASN A 20 -9.68 12.93 6.15
C ASN A 20 -9.87 12.11 4.88
N VAL A 21 -11.03 11.48 4.73
CA VAL A 21 -11.36 10.75 3.51
C VAL A 21 -11.94 11.72 2.49
N ALA A 22 -11.51 11.57 1.24
CA ALA A 22 -12.00 12.39 0.13
C ALA A 22 -13.51 12.21 -0.07
N ALA A 23 -14.13 13.17 -0.74
CA ALA A 23 -15.55 13.09 -1.09
C ALA A 23 -15.81 11.87 -1.97
N SER A 24 -16.97 11.25 -1.79
CA SER A 24 -17.43 10.13 -2.61
C SER A 24 -16.42 8.98 -2.71
N THR A 25 -15.72 8.70 -1.61
CA THR A 25 -14.64 7.72 -1.56
C THR A 25 -14.90 6.69 -0.49
N SER A 26 -14.72 5.42 -0.84
CA SER A 26 -14.76 4.29 0.10
C SER A 26 -13.39 3.60 0.11
N LEU A 27 -12.87 3.35 1.30
CA LEU A 27 -11.56 2.72 1.50
C LEU A 27 -11.72 1.50 2.38
N THR A 28 -11.20 0.38 1.92
CA THR A 28 -11.30 -0.90 2.61
C THR A 28 -9.99 -1.21 3.33
N VAL A 29 -10.08 -1.86 4.49
CA VAL A 29 -8.89 -2.32 5.22
C VAL A 29 -7.99 -3.14 4.29
N GLY A 30 -6.69 -2.86 4.35
CA GLY A 30 -5.70 -3.52 3.51
C GLY A 30 -5.41 -2.83 2.19
N LYS A 31 -6.18 -1.81 1.81
CA LYS A 31 -5.87 -1.02 0.61
C LYS A 31 -4.68 -0.11 0.86
N LEU A 32 -3.91 0.07 -0.21
CA LEU A 32 -2.91 1.12 -0.24
C LEU A 32 -3.61 2.46 -0.46
N VAL A 33 -3.27 3.42 0.37
CA VAL A 33 -3.89 4.74 0.42
C VAL A 33 -2.88 5.80 0.04
N ALA A 34 -3.31 6.76 -0.75
CA ALA A 34 -2.52 7.95 -1.06
C ALA A 34 -3.31 9.20 -0.65
N LEU A 35 -2.68 10.34 -0.72
CA LEU A 35 -3.33 11.61 -0.48
C LEU A 35 -3.53 12.35 -1.80
N ASP A 36 -4.69 12.96 -1.97
CA ASP A 36 -4.96 13.81 -3.13
C ASP A 36 -4.32 15.20 -2.98
N ALA A 37 -4.57 16.09 -3.92
CA ALA A 37 -3.98 17.43 -3.89
C ALA A 37 -4.40 18.26 -2.67
N SER A 38 -5.53 17.94 -2.08
CA SER A 38 -6.06 18.62 -0.88
C SER A 38 -5.66 17.93 0.43
N GLY A 39 -4.90 16.83 0.35
CA GLY A 39 -4.47 16.07 1.51
C GLY A 39 -5.50 15.07 2.03
N ASN A 40 -6.51 14.75 1.25
CA ASN A 40 -7.53 13.77 1.62
C ASN A 40 -7.14 12.37 1.14
N ALA A 41 -7.51 11.36 1.92
CA ALA A 41 -7.20 9.98 1.60
C ALA A 41 -8.02 9.47 0.41
N VAL A 42 -7.35 8.86 -0.54
CA VAL A 42 -7.93 8.19 -1.70
C VAL A 42 -7.23 6.85 -1.90
N ALA A 43 -7.84 5.94 -2.65
CA ALA A 43 -7.16 4.69 -3.01
C ALA A 43 -5.93 5.01 -3.87
N ALA A 44 -4.79 4.42 -3.50
CA ALA A 44 -3.57 4.61 -4.27
C ALA A 44 -3.67 3.88 -5.61
N THR A 45 -3.16 4.52 -6.65
CA THR A 45 -3.09 3.95 -7.99
C THR A 45 -1.68 4.17 -8.54
N ASN A 46 -1.42 3.69 -9.74
CA ASN A 46 -0.14 3.93 -10.41
C ASN A 46 -0.02 5.33 -10.99
N SER A 47 -0.96 6.20 -10.73
CA SER A 47 -0.90 7.59 -11.18
C SER A 47 0.18 8.36 -10.40
N VAL A 48 1.04 9.05 -11.11
CA VAL A 48 2.10 9.88 -10.52
C VAL A 48 1.53 10.90 -9.53
N GLY A 49 0.37 11.46 -9.84
CA GLY A 49 -0.26 12.46 -8.99
C GLY A 49 -0.62 11.94 -7.59
N THR A 50 -1.02 10.67 -7.50
CA THR A 50 -1.34 10.04 -6.21
C THR A 50 -0.10 9.55 -5.49
N ILE A 51 0.80 8.86 -6.16
CA ILE A 51 1.98 8.29 -5.52
C ILE A 51 2.96 9.35 -5.00
N ALA A 52 2.99 10.52 -5.63
CA ALA A 52 3.90 11.58 -5.22
C ALA A 52 3.60 12.16 -3.84
N ARG A 53 2.46 11.84 -3.23
CA ARG A 53 2.07 12.37 -1.94
C ARG A 53 2.19 11.38 -0.78
N GLY A 54 2.86 10.27 -1.02
CA GLY A 54 3.08 9.24 -0.02
C GLY A 54 2.06 8.12 -0.12
N LEU A 55 2.43 7.00 0.46
CA LEU A 55 1.63 5.78 0.43
C LEU A 55 1.55 5.18 1.81
N PHE A 56 0.35 4.77 2.18
CA PHE A 56 0.01 4.28 3.50
C PHE A 56 -0.85 3.03 3.36
N LEU A 57 -1.04 2.30 4.46
CA LEU A 57 -1.90 1.13 4.48
C LEU A 57 -3.13 1.41 5.33
N ALA A 58 -4.32 1.25 4.77
CA ALA A 58 -5.56 1.37 5.54
C ALA A 58 -5.67 0.25 6.57
N VAL A 59 -5.83 0.61 7.84
CA VAL A 59 -6.00 -0.36 8.93
C VAL A 59 -7.45 -0.52 9.35
N GLU A 60 -8.36 0.16 8.70
CA GLU A 60 -9.81 0.04 8.91
C GLU A 60 -10.55 0.31 7.61
N THR A 61 -11.82 -0.06 7.56
CA THR A 61 -12.70 0.22 6.42
C THR A 61 -13.54 1.46 6.74
N VAL A 62 -13.56 2.42 5.81
CA VAL A 62 -14.36 3.64 5.93
C VAL A 62 -15.12 3.87 4.64
N ASP A 63 -16.43 4.01 4.72
CA ASP A 63 -17.30 4.27 3.59
C ASP A 63 -17.79 5.71 3.62
N ASN A 64 -17.15 6.55 2.84
CA ASN A 64 -17.53 7.95 2.63
C ASN A 64 -18.11 8.18 1.22
N SER A 65 -18.68 7.13 0.63
CA SER A 65 -19.17 7.17 -0.75
C SER A 65 -20.28 8.21 -0.97
N SER A 66 -21.03 8.55 0.08
CA SER A 66 -22.12 9.54 0.02
C SER A 66 -21.76 10.85 0.71
N GLY A 67 -20.53 10.99 1.22
CA GLY A 67 -20.13 12.12 2.03
C GLY A 67 -19.25 13.14 1.30
N SER A 68 -19.05 14.26 1.96
CA SER A 68 -18.10 15.29 1.54
C SER A 68 -16.73 15.01 2.13
N ALA A 69 -15.70 15.64 1.58
CA ALA A 69 -14.35 15.51 2.08
C ALA A 69 -14.28 15.92 3.56
N GLY A 70 -13.70 15.05 4.38
CA GLY A 70 -13.54 15.31 5.80
C GLY A 70 -14.72 14.93 6.68
N ASP A 71 -15.84 14.49 6.11
CA ASP A 71 -16.96 13.99 6.92
C ASP A 71 -16.55 12.77 7.76
N LEU A 72 -15.70 11.91 7.20
CA LEU A 72 -15.14 10.76 7.88
C LEU A 72 -13.61 10.80 7.79
N GLN A 73 -12.97 10.12 8.75
CA GLN A 73 -11.52 9.95 8.78
C GLN A 73 -11.17 8.47 8.71
N ILE A 74 -9.98 8.16 8.21
CA ILE A 74 -9.45 6.81 8.16
C ILE A 74 -8.10 6.75 8.85
N ARG A 75 -7.86 5.68 9.61
CA ARG A 75 -6.56 5.41 10.21
C ARG A 75 -5.73 4.58 9.27
N CYS A 76 -4.48 4.98 9.10
CA CYS A 76 -3.53 4.31 8.23
C CYS A 76 -2.22 4.06 8.95
N ALA A 77 -1.59 2.94 8.63
CA ALA A 77 -0.22 2.65 9.06
C ALA A 77 0.76 3.35 8.14
N ILE A 78 1.77 3.96 8.74
CA ILE A 78 2.83 4.67 8.01
C ILE A 78 4.20 4.21 8.51
N GLY A 79 5.24 4.53 7.74
CA GLY A 79 6.62 4.29 8.16
C GLY A 79 7.11 2.87 7.92
N ASN A 80 8.08 2.44 8.71
CA ASN A 80 8.76 1.14 8.57
C ASN A 80 7.88 -0.02 8.96
N THR A 81 6.95 -0.37 8.10
CA THR A 81 5.95 -1.41 8.32
C THR A 81 6.08 -2.48 7.26
N TYR A 82 6.03 -3.75 7.66
CA TYR A 82 6.00 -4.88 6.75
C TYR A 82 4.55 -5.31 6.57
N VAL A 83 4.10 -5.38 5.32
CA VAL A 83 2.71 -5.70 5.00
C VAL A 83 2.65 -6.83 3.97
N TYR A 84 1.54 -7.56 3.98
CA TYR A 84 1.24 -8.53 2.94
C TYR A 84 0.45 -7.84 1.84
N VAL A 85 0.95 -7.94 0.60
CA VAL A 85 0.27 -7.41 -0.58
C VAL A 85 0.35 -8.41 -1.72
N GLU A 86 -0.51 -8.28 -2.69
CA GLU A 86 -0.49 -9.10 -3.88
C GLU A 86 0.45 -8.51 -4.92
N ALA A 87 1.25 -9.36 -5.57
CA ALA A 87 2.03 -8.96 -6.72
C ALA A 87 1.13 -8.86 -7.95
N GLY A 88 1.16 -7.72 -8.61
CA GLY A 88 0.41 -7.49 -9.85
C GLY A 88 1.20 -7.82 -11.11
N GLY A 89 2.35 -8.45 -10.98
CA GLY A 89 3.23 -8.84 -12.08
C GLY A 89 4.52 -9.41 -11.54
N ALA A 90 5.48 -9.66 -12.42
CA ALA A 90 6.79 -10.18 -12.02
C ALA A 90 7.58 -9.15 -11.22
N ILE A 91 8.07 -9.53 -10.05
CA ILE A 91 8.87 -8.67 -9.17
C ILE A 91 10.05 -9.47 -8.66
N LYS A 92 11.24 -8.92 -8.77
CA LYS A 92 12.44 -9.55 -8.23
C LYS A 92 12.65 -9.17 -6.77
N VAL A 93 13.15 -10.09 -5.98
CA VAL A 93 13.46 -9.83 -4.58
C VAL A 93 14.38 -8.61 -4.46
N GLY A 94 14.04 -7.69 -3.56
CA GLY A 94 14.78 -6.44 -3.35
C GLY A 94 14.39 -5.29 -4.25
N GLU A 95 13.57 -5.54 -5.27
CA GLU A 95 13.13 -4.52 -6.19
C GLU A 95 12.17 -3.53 -5.54
N ALA A 96 12.26 -2.28 -5.92
CA ALA A 96 11.31 -1.25 -5.49
C ALA A 96 9.95 -1.52 -6.12
N VAL A 97 8.88 -1.27 -5.37
CA VAL A 97 7.51 -1.50 -5.82
C VAL A 97 6.65 -0.26 -5.60
N LYS A 98 5.63 -0.13 -6.42
CA LYS A 98 4.59 0.90 -6.30
C LYS A 98 3.22 0.25 -6.43
N ALA A 99 2.17 0.97 -6.04
CA ALA A 99 0.81 0.50 -6.30
C ALA A 99 0.60 0.38 -7.81
N ASP A 100 -0.15 -0.63 -8.23
CA ASP A 100 -0.60 -0.72 -9.62
C ASP A 100 -1.94 0.02 -9.79
N ALA A 101 -2.69 -0.27 -10.85
CA ALA A 101 -4.02 0.33 -11.04
C ALA A 101 -5.03 -0.13 -9.98
N ASN A 102 -4.73 -1.23 -9.29
CA ASN A 102 -5.53 -1.79 -8.20
C ASN A 102 -4.82 -1.53 -6.87
N SER A 103 -5.44 -0.84 -5.95
CA SER A 103 -4.81 -0.38 -4.71
C SER A 103 -4.44 -1.47 -3.70
N ASP A 104 -4.76 -2.73 -3.95
CA ASP A 104 -4.30 -3.87 -3.13
C ASP A 104 -3.15 -4.64 -3.76
N CYS A 105 -2.68 -4.23 -4.92
CA CYS A 105 -1.58 -4.86 -5.63
C CYS A 105 -0.39 -3.93 -5.80
N VAL A 106 0.78 -4.50 -5.97
CA VAL A 106 1.99 -3.75 -6.28
C VAL A 106 2.66 -4.31 -7.52
N VAL A 107 3.39 -3.45 -8.22
CA VAL A 107 4.21 -3.83 -9.37
C VAL A 107 5.61 -3.27 -9.20
N ALA A 108 6.58 -3.91 -9.85
CA ALA A 108 7.94 -3.41 -9.87
C ALA A 108 8.00 -2.01 -10.49
N THR A 109 8.89 -1.19 -9.99
CA THR A 109 9.11 0.15 -10.53
C THR A 109 10.60 0.49 -10.52
N THR A 110 10.97 1.47 -11.32
CA THR A 110 12.31 2.03 -11.29
C THR A 110 12.30 3.31 -10.47
N ILE A 111 13.46 3.66 -9.91
CA ILE A 111 13.58 4.90 -9.16
C ILE A 111 13.66 6.06 -10.16
N LEU A 112 12.56 6.77 -10.31
CA LEU A 112 12.45 7.95 -11.16
C LEU A 112 12.15 9.17 -10.28
N ALA A 113 12.58 10.34 -10.74
CA ALA A 113 12.41 11.57 -9.98
C ALA A 113 10.94 11.92 -9.70
N ALA A 114 10.04 11.49 -10.57
CA ALA A 114 8.60 11.78 -10.45
C ALA A 114 7.81 10.67 -9.74
N GLU A 115 8.44 9.58 -9.32
CA GLU A 115 7.76 8.46 -8.68
C GLU A 115 8.14 8.34 -7.22
N VAL A 116 7.14 8.08 -6.39
CA VAL A 116 7.32 7.70 -4.98
C VAL A 116 6.99 6.23 -4.86
N HIS A 117 7.90 5.47 -4.30
CA HIS A 117 7.74 4.03 -4.17
C HIS A 117 6.95 3.68 -2.90
N VAL A 118 6.13 2.63 -2.98
CA VAL A 118 5.47 2.06 -1.80
C VAL A 118 6.51 1.47 -0.85
N GLY A 119 7.51 0.82 -1.41
CA GLY A 119 8.53 0.14 -0.62
C GLY A 119 9.33 -0.84 -1.44
N ARG A 120 9.75 -1.93 -0.78
CA ARG A 120 10.57 -2.96 -1.41
C ARG A 120 10.00 -4.34 -1.13
N PHE A 121 10.06 -5.20 -2.14
CA PHE A 121 9.75 -6.61 -2.00
C PHE A 121 10.83 -7.29 -1.15
N ILE A 122 10.42 -7.91 -0.05
CA ILE A 122 11.35 -8.54 0.89
C ILE A 122 11.30 -10.06 0.79
N ALA A 123 10.12 -10.66 0.75
CA ALA A 123 9.97 -12.10 0.76
C ALA A 123 8.55 -12.52 0.33
N HIS A 124 8.41 -13.78 -0.08
CA HIS A 124 7.09 -14.39 -0.21
C HIS A 124 6.48 -14.67 1.17
N GLU A 125 5.16 -14.80 1.23
CA GLU A 125 4.47 -15.10 2.48
C GLU A 125 4.92 -16.43 3.10
N ASN A 126 5.23 -17.40 2.26
CA ASN A 126 5.65 -18.74 2.68
C ASN A 126 7.16 -18.93 2.61
N GLU A 127 7.91 -17.86 2.65
CA GLU A 127 9.36 -17.88 2.60
C GLU A 127 9.93 -18.67 3.76
N SER A 128 10.54 -19.78 3.49
CA SER A 128 11.12 -20.63 4.53
C SER A 128 12.59 -20.97 4.29
N VAL A 129 13.06 -20.85 3.07
CA VAL A 129 14.38 -21.33 2.71
C VAL A 129 15.20 -20.27 2.00
N SER A 130 14.72 -19.80 0.89
CA SER A 130 15.42 -18.76 0.13
C SER A 130 14.41 -17.87 -0.58
N PRO A 131 14.68 -16.57 -0.65
CA PRO A 131 13.80 -15.67 -1.36
C PRO A 131 13.76 -16.03 -2.85
N THR A 132 12.55 -16.02 -3.40
CA THR A 132 12.32 -16.25 -4.83
C THR A 132 11.60 -15.05 -5.41
N ASP A 133 11.76 -14.86 -6.73
CA ASP A 133 11.07 -13.79 -7.42
C ASP A 133 9.55 -14.06 -7.43
N ALA A 134 8.77 -13.01 -7.37
CA ALA A 134 7.31 -13.09 -7.41
C ALA A 134 6.79 -13.10 -8.84
N VAL A 135 5.66 -13.76 -9.02
CA VAL A 135 4.87 -13.70 -10.24
C VAL A 135 3.50 -13.12 -9.93
N ASP A 136 2.76 -12.73 -10.97
CA ASP A 136 1.42 -12.18 -10.83
C ASP A 136 0.54 -13.06 -9.93
N GLY A 137 -0.11 -12.47 -8.95
CA GLY A 137 -1.00 -13.15 -8.04
C GLY A 137 -0.36 -13.67 -6.76
N ASP A 138 0.95 -13.67 -6.65
CA ASP A 138 1.63 -14.09 -5.42
C ASP A 138 1.36 -13.09 -4.29
N VAL A 139 1.21 -13.62 -3.07
CA VAL A 139 1.20 -12.77 -1.87
C VAL A 139 2.63 -12.62 -1.37
N ILE A 140 3.07 -11.40 -1.22
CA ILE A 140 4.45 -11.06 -0.87
C ILE A 140 4.49 -10.13 0.33
N ILE A 141 5.65 -10.08 0.98
CA ILE A 141 5.91 -9.15 2.07
C ILE A 141 6.65 -7.94 1.50
N VAL A 142 6.07 -6.77 1.70
CA VAL A 142 6.64 -5.50 1.28
C VAL A 142 6.90 -4.64 2.51
N ARG A 143 8.08 -4.05 2.56
CA ARG A 143 8.38 -3.02 3.55
C ARG A 143 7.94 -1.68 2.99
N LEU A 144 6.99 -1.03 3.66
CA LEU A 144 6.56 0.31 3.29
C LEU A 144 7.63 1.34 3.63
N GLY A 145 7.74 2.35 2.77
CA GLY A 145 8.71 3.42 2.95
C GLY A 145 10.11 3.03 2.48
N PHE A 146 11.04 3.89 2.72
CA PHE A 146 12.43 3.78 2.23
C PHE A 146 13.43 3.76 3.36
#